data_d30330301e03bb9c2c30da93e06153a4
#
_entry.id   d30330301e03bb9c2c30da93e06153a4
#
_cell.length_a   1.000
_cell.length_b   1.000
_cell.length_c   1.000
_cell.angle_alpha   90.00
_cell.angle_beta   90.00
_cell.angle_gamma   90.00
#
_symmetry.space_group_name_H-M   'P 1'
#
loop_
_entity.id
_entity.type
_entity.pdbx_description
1 polymer ?
#
loop_
_entity_poly.entity_id
_entity_poly.type
_entity_poly.pdbx_seq_one_letter_code
_entity_poly.pdbx_strand_id
1 'polypeptide(L)'
;ILIIYGIGVYMVPPMIDAAPTVRWRGMALTLVNLSDWIKNYWAVAFASLPAVMAVIYFTIGIWTGTIRAIIDRLPPWSLYKVFTGISWLLALSALVKGGTPVSTALRALRRDSSRYLKERIDKTLVFINNGDNLGQALSKTGLDFPDKEIISDLKIYSELDNFEEALEALANDWLEESVYLIEQKASILNMVALLSVGGVIAWAVMGVFQMQDQITSSMGA
;
A
#
# COMPACT_ATOMS: atom_id res chain seq x y z
N ILE A 1 -6.05 -17.11 3.76
CA ILE A 1 -6.55 -18.02 2.72
C ILE A 1 -6.42 -19.47 3.16
N LEU A 2 -5.24 -19.95 3.58
CA LEU A 2 -5.04 -21.36 3.99
C LEU A 2 -6.00 -21.81 5.12
N ILE A 3 -6.22 -20.98 6.13
CA ILE A 3 -7.16 -21.29 7.23
C ILE A 3 -8.58 -21.44 6.70
N ILE A 4 -9.05 -20.50 5.89
CA ILE A 4 -10.38 -20.50 5.30
C ILE A 4 -10.56 -21.72 4.38
N TYR A 5 -9.55 -22.05 3.60
CA TYR A 5 -9.51 -23.24 2.75
C TYR A 5 -9.59 -24.52 3.58
N GLY A 6 -8.80 -24.63 4.66
CA GLY A 6 -8.80 -25.77 5.55
C GLY A 6 -10.17 -26.01 6.19
N ILE A 7 -10.83 -24.95 6.67
CA ILE A 7 -12.19 -25.04 7.24
C ILE A 7 -13.20 -25.47 6.18
N GLY A 8 -13.18 -24.84 5.00
CA GLY A 8 -14.15 -25.12 3.94
C GLY A 8 -14.03 -26.51 3.30
N VAL A 9 -12.81 -27.04 3.19
CA VAL A 9 -12.57 -28.31 2.50
C VAL A 9 -12.50 -29.52 3.45
N TYR A 10 -11.98 -29.34 4.66
CA TYR A 10 -11.73 -30.46 5.58
C TYR A 10 -12.70 -30.51 6.77
N MET A 11 -13.21 -29.37 7.27
CA MET A 11 -14.08 -29.35 8.44
C MET A 11 -15.57 -29.38 8.10
N VAL A 12 -16.00 -28.56 7.15
CA VAL A 12 -17.42 -28.38 6.85
C VAL A 12 -18.04 -29.59 6.12
N PRO A 13 -17.42 -30.21 5.09
CA PRO A 13 -18.03 -31.29 4.35
C PRO A 13 -18.42 -32.51 5.19
N PRO A 14 -17.58 -33.05 6.08
CA PRO A 14 -17.98 -34.16 6.95
C PRO A 14 -19.19 -33.87 7.82
N MET A 15 -19.40 -32.61 8.23
CA MET A 15 -20.55 -32.21 9.03
C MET A 15 -21.84 -32.15 8.18
N ILE A 16 -21.74 -31.74 6.92
CA ILE A 16 -22.86 -31.76 5.98
C ILE A 16 -23.26 -33.20 5.69
N ASP A 17 -22.29 -34.08 5.44
CA ASP A 17 -22.50 -35.49 5.13
C ASP A 17 -23.12 -36.25 6.32
N ALA A 18 -22.79 -35.87 7.56
CA ALA A 18 -23.35 -36.45 8.77
C ALA A 18 -24.85 -36.12 8.99
N ALA A 19 -25.34 -35.04 8.39
CA ALA A 19 -26.74 -34.60 8.57
C ALA A 19 -27.32 -34.00 7.26
N PRO A 20 -27.58 -34.82 6.24
CA PRO A 20 -28.00 -34.37 4.91
C PRO A 20 -29.40 -33.75 4.87
N THR A 21 -30.21 -33.99 5.88
CA THR A 21 -31.59 -33.48 5.96
C THR A 21 -31.73 -32.17 6.72
N VAL A 22 -30.65 -31.70 7.36
CA VAL A 22 -30.65 -30.47 8.15
C VAL A 22 -30.71 -29.26 7.25
N ARG A 23 -31.61 -28.33 7.54
CA ARG A 23 -31.67 -27.01 6.93
C ARG A 23 -30.77 -26.05 7.72
N TRP A 24 -29.56 -25.82 7.23
CA TRP A 24 -28.60 -24.92 7.86
C TRP A 24 -29.12 -23.49 7.95
N ARG A 25 -28.89 -22.83 9.10
CA ARG A 25 -29.29 -21.44 9.37
C ARG A 25 -28.17 -20.66 10.05
N GLY A 26 -28.22 -19.31 9.97
CA GLY A 26 -27.25 -18.42 10.65
C GLY A 26 -25.83 -18.61 10.14
N MET A 27 -24.86 -18.66 11.06
CA MET A 27 -23.44 -18.81 10.73
C MET A 27 -23.11 -20.20 10.15
N ALA A 28 -23.86 -21.24 10.50
CA ALA A 28 -23.74 -22.55 9.88
C ALA A 28 -23.98 -22.47 8.37
N LEU A 29 -25.04 -21.77 7.93
CA LEU A 29 -25.33 -21.59 6.51
C LEU A 29 -24.22 -20.82 5.78
N THR A 30 -23.65 -19.80 6.42
CA THR A 30 -22.54 -19.04 5.81
C THR A 30 -21.28 -19.89 5.65
N LEU A 31 -21.01 -20.81 6.58
CA LEU A 31 -19.89 -21.77 6.44
C LEU A 31 -20.14 -22.78 5.31
N VAL A 32 -21.35 -23.28 5.17
CA VAL A 32 -21.74 -24.19 4.07
C VAL A 32 -21.55 -23.49 2.72
N ASN A 33 -22.10 -22.29 2.57
CA ASN A 33 -21.95 -21.49 1.35
C ASN A 33 -20.48 -21.19 1.03
N LEU A 34 -19.67 -20.91 2.05
CA LEU A 34 -18.23 -20.70 1.88
C LEU A 34 -17.54 -21.99 1.41
N SER A 35 -17.90 -23.16 2.00
CA SER A 35 -17.35 -24.45 1.59
C SER A 35 -17.63 -24.72 0.11
N ASP A 36 -18.88 -24.53 -0.33
CA ASP A 36 -19.29 -24.74 -1.71
C ASP A 36 -18.59 -23.77 -2.67
N TRP A 37 -18.44 -22.52 -2.26
CA TRP A 37 -17.71 -21.53 -3.05
C TRP A 37 -16.22 -21.92 -3.18
N ILE A 38 -15.59 -22.35 -2.11
CA ILE A 38 -14.19 -22.77 -2.12
C ILE A 38 -14.01 -24.01 -3.00
N LYS A 39 -14.88 -25.02 -2.90
CA LYS A 39 -14.82 -26.23 -3.73
C LYS A 39 -14.90 -25.91 -5.22
N ASN A 40 -15.76 -24.97 -5.60
CA ASN A 40 -15.97 -24.61 -7.00
C ASN A 40 -14.94 -23.62 -7.55
N TYR A 41 -14.39 -22.73 -6.71
CA TYR A 41 -13.59 -21.59 -7.13
C TYR A 41 -12.21 -21.51 -6.45
N TRP A 42 -11.71 -22.60 -5.86
CA TRP A 42 -10.43 -22.62 -5.17
C TRP A 42 -9.27 -22.10 -6.06
N ALA A 43 -9.29 -22.49 -7.35
CA ALA A 43 -8.27 -22.06 -8.30
C ALA A 43 -8.28 -20.54 -8.51
N VAL A 44 -9.46 -19.92 -8.55
CA VAL A 44 -9.62 -18.46 -8.64
C VAL A 44 -9.14 -17.79 -7.37
N ALA A 45 -9.48 -18.34 -6.19
CA ALA A 45 -9.04 -17.80 -4.90
C ALA A 45 -7.50 -17.83 -4.75
N PHE A 46 -6.84 -18.91 -5.17
CA PHE A 46 -5.38 -19.00 -5.15
C PHE A 46 -4.72 -18.16 -6.24
N ALA A 47 -5.30 -18.06 -7.43
CA ALA A 47 -4.77 -17.26 -8.52
C ALA A 47 -4.95 -15.74 -8.29
N SER A 48 -5.94 -15.33 -7.51
CA SER A 48 -6.20 -13.91 -7.22
C SER A 48 -5.04 -13.24 -6.48
N LEU A 49 -4.38 -13.93 -5.55
CA LEU A 49 -3.27 -13.39 -4.77
C LEU A 49 -2.06 -13.01 -5.62
N PRO A 50 -1.47 -13.93 -6.43
CA PRO A 50 -0.37 -13.56 -7.32
C PRO A 50 -0.82 -12.57 -8.42
N ALA A 51 -2.07 -12.61 -8.86
CA ALA A 51 -2.60 -11.63 -9.81
C ALA A 51 -2.61 -10.20 -9.21
N VAL A 52 -3.10 -10.05 -7.98
CA VAL A 52 -3.07 -8.76 -7.26
C VAL A 52 -1.64 -8.29 -7.04
N MET A 53 -0.73 -9.18 -6.62
CA MET A 53 0.69 -8.84 -6.46
C MET A 53 1.33 -8.40 -7.77
N ALA A 54 1.01 -9.07 -8.87
CA ALA A 54 1.49 -8.69 -10.21
C ALA A 54 0.96 -7.31 -10.62
N VAL A 55 -0.33 -7.03 -10.41
CA VAL A 55 -0.92 -5.72 -10.69
C VAL A 55 -0.22 -4.62 -9.87
N ILE A 56 0.01 -4.83 -8.58
CA ILE A 56 0.74 -3.89 -7.73
C ILE A 56 2.15 -3.68 -8.28
N TYR A 57 2.89 -4.76 -8.54
CA TYR A 57 4.26 -4.70 -9.04
C TYR A 57 4.37 -3.91 -10.35
N PHE A 58 3.50 -4.18 -11.33
CA PHE A 58 3.51 -3.50 -12.61
C PHE A 58 3.02 -2.05 -12.52
N THR A 59 2.11 -1.74 -11.60
CA THR A 59 1.56 -0.38 -11.49
C THR A 59 2.43 0.55 -10.67
N ILE A 60 3.19 0.04 -9.68
CA ILE A 60 3.86 0.85 -8.67
C ILE A 60 4.89 1.83 -9.25
N GLY A 61 5.68 1.39 -10.24
CA GLY A 61 6.76 2.18 -10.84
C GLY A 61 6.47 2.72 -12.25
N ILE A 62 5.42 2.20 -12.91
CA ILE A 62 5.12 2.52 -14.31
C ILE A 62 3.96 3.50 -14.43
N TRP A 63 2.98 3.40 -13.55
CA TRP A 63 1.77 4.20 -13.62
C TRP A 63 2.02 5.67 -13.30
N THR A 64 1.52 6.55 -14.15
CA THR A 64 1.70 8.01 -14.12
C THR A 64 0.35 8.70 -14.26
N GLY A 65 0.33 10.03 -14.15
CA GLY A 65 -0.88 10.84 -14.38
C GLY A 65 -1.70 11.14 -13.13
N THR A 66 -2.83 11.81 -13.33
CA THR A 66 -3.67 12.36 -12.26
C THR A 66 -4.31 11.28 -11.38
N ILE A 67 -4.72 10.15 -11.97
CA ILE A 67 -5.28 9.01 -11.21
C ILE A 67 -4.24 8.45 -10.24
N ARG A 68 -2.99 8.39 -10.67
CA ARG A 68 -1.88 7.94 -9.82
C ARG A 68 -1.68 8.84 -8.59
N ALA A 69 -1.84 10.14 -8.73
CA ALA A 69 -1.73 11.09 -7.61
C ALA A 69 -2.81 10.86 -6.53
N ILE A 70 -4.00 10.39 -6.91
CA ILE A 70 -5.05 10.01 -5.96
C ILE A 70 -4.71 8.70 -5.25
N ILE A 71 -4.22 7.71 -6.00
CA ILE A 71 -3.87 6.38 -5.47
C ILE A 71 -2.61 6.43 -4.59
N ASP A 72 -1.74 7.41 -4.78
CA ASP A 72 -0.57 7.67 -3.91
C ASP A 72 -0.93 7.89 -2.43
N ARG A 73 -2.22 8.06 -2.10
CA ARG A 73 -2.71 8.14 -0.71
C ARG A 73 -2.93 6.78 -0.05
N LEU A 74 -3.00 5.71 -0.84
CA LEU A 74 -3.31 4.36 -0.38
C LEU A 74 -2.06 3.47 -0.36
N PRO A 75 -1.86 2.62 0.67
CA PRO A 75 -0.82 1.60 0.63
C PRO A 75 -1.19 0.55 -0.44
N PRO A 76 -0.23 -0.01 -1.18
CA PRO A 76 1.23 0.15 -1.04
C PRO A 76 1.83 1.35 -1.81
N TRP A 77 1.06 2.07 -2.64
CA TRP A 77 1.55 3.16 -3.48
C TRP A 77 2.05 4.36 -2.67
N SER A 78 1.42 4.65 -1.51
CA SER A 78 1.89 5.71 -0.61
C SER A 78 3.29 5.42 -0.05
N LEU A 79 3.58 4.16 0.27
CA LEU A 79 4.90 3.75 0.73
C LEU A 79 5.96 3.94 -0.37
N TYR A 80 5.63 3.53 -1.60
CA TYR A 80 6.52 3.73 -2.74
C TYR A 80 6.80 5.21 -3.01
N LYS A 81 5.79 6.08 -2.88
CA LYS A 81 5.94 7.54 -2.99
C LYS A 81 6.94 8.06 -1.97
N VAL A 82 6.79 7.68 -0.70
CA VAL A 82 7.70 8.10 0.38
C VAL A 82 9.12 7.62 0.12
N PHE A 83 9.33 6.32 -0.13
CA PHE A 83 10.65 5.77 -0.44
C PHE A 83 11.33 6.44 -1.63
N THR A 84 10.57 6.63 -2.73
CA THR A 84 11.09 7.27 -3.93
C THR A 84 11.41 8.73 -3.67
N GLY A 85 10.58 9.41 -2.89
CA GLY A 85 10.77 10.81 -2.50
C GLY A 85 12.02 11.01 -1.64
N ILE A 86 12.22 10.18 -0.61
CA ILE A 86 13.40 10.23 0.26
C ILE A 86 14.67 10.01 -0.57
N SER A 87 14.70 8.91 -1.33
CA SER A 87 15.88 8.58 -2.15
C SER A 87 16.21 9.67 -3.15
N TRP A 88 15.18 10.27 -3.76
CA TRP A 88 15.32 11.37 -4.68
C TRP A 88 15.88 12.63 -3.98
N LEU A 89 15.32 12.99 -2.81
CA LEU A 89 15.73 14.19 -2.07
C LEU A 89 17.18 14.08 -1.57
N LEU A 90 17.54 12.91 -1.01
CA LEU A 90 18.92 12.63 -0.57
C LEU A 90 19.90 12.68 -1.74
N ALA A 91 19.57 12.09 -2.88
CA ALA A 91 20.44 12.14 -4.06
C ALA A 91 20.55 13.56 -4.63
N LEU A 92 19.45 14.33 -4.61
CA LEU A 92 19.45 15.72 -5.03
C LEU A 92 20.33 16.57 -4.10
N SER A 93 20.16 16.43 -2.78
CA SER A 93 20.95 17.17 -1.79
C SER A 93 22.45 16.90 -1.93
N ALA A 94 22.82 15.64 -2.13
CA ALA A 94 24.23 15.27 -2.34
C ALA A 94 24.84 15.90 -3.60
N LEU A 95 24.09 15.95 -4.71
CA LEU A 95 24.55 16.59 -5.95
C LEU A 95 24.66 18.11 -5.81
N VAL A 96 23.66 18.74 -5.17
CA VAL A 96 23.63 20.19 -4.96
C VAL A 96 24.75 20.62 -3.99
N LYS A 97 24.95 19.90 -2.89
CA LYS A 97 26.09 20.11 -1.97
C LYS A 97 27.44 19.94 -2.67
N GLY A 98 27.52 19.05 -3.65
CA GLY A 98 28.70 18.92 -4.52
C GLY A 98 28.89 20.04 -5.54
N GLY A 99 28.11 21.13 -5.46
CA GLY A 99 28.17 22.30 -6.35
C GLY A 99 27.48 22.12 -7.69
N THR A 100 26.64 21.05 -7.85
CA THR A 100 25.90 20.86 -9.08
C THR A 100 24.63 21.72 -9.07
N PRO A 101 24.36 22.55 -10.09
CA PRO A 101 23.15 23.33 -10.16
C PRO A 101 21.90 22.42 -10.11
N VAL A 102 20.84 22.83 -9.41
CA VAL A 102 19.61 22.05 -9.19
C VAL A 102 19.04 21.50 -10.49
N SER A 103 18.96 22.30 -11.56
CA SER A 103 18.44 21.85 -12.85
C SER A 103 19.29 20.74 -13.49
N THR A 104 20.61 20.80 -13.33
CA THR A 104 21.54 19.76 -13.84
C THR A 104 21.43 18.48 -12.99
N ALA A 105 21.37 18.62 -11.67
CA ALA A 105 21.19 17.51 -10.75
C ALA A 105 19.87 16.76 -11.04
N LEU A 106 18.76 17.48 -11.24
CA LEU A 106 17.47 16.89 -11.61
C LEU A 106 17.55 16.14 -12.95
N ARG A 107 18.22 16.67 -13.96
CA ARG A 107 18.41 15.99 -15.25
C ARG A 107 19.25 14.72 -15.11
N ALA A 108 20.27 14.73 -14.26
CA ALA A 108 21.07 13.55 -13.95
C ALA A 108 20.21 12.47 -13.28
N LEU A 109 19.48 12.82 -12.23
CA LEU A 109 18.59 11.90 -11.52
C LEU A 109 17.48 11.32 -12.40
N ARG A 110 16.97 12.11 -13.33
CA ARG A 110 15.96 11.68 -14.31
C ARG A 110 16.41 10.49 -15.15
N ARG A 111 17.69 10.44 -15.52
CA ARG A 111 18.21 9.49 -16.51
C ARG A 111 17.92 8.04 -16.15
N ASP A 112 18.16 7.68 -14.91
CA ASP A 112 18.07 6.29 -14.41
C ASP A 112 16.83 6.04 -13.52
N SER A 113 15.87 6.98 -13.52
CA SER A 113 14.66 6.92 -12.70
C SER A 113 13.56 6.05 -13.32
N SER A 114 12.64 5.59 -12.46
CA SER A 114 11.38 4.97 -12.89
C SER A 114 10.51 5.94 -13.68
N ARG A 115 9.54 5.44 -14.44
CA ARG A 115 8.58 6.30 -15.16
C ARG A 115 7.82 7.23 -14.23
N TYR A 116 7.48 6.74 -13.06
CA TYR A 116 6.84 7.49 -11.99
C TYR A 116 7.66 8.73 -11.58
N LEU A 117 8.95 8.55 -11.28
CA LEU A 117 9.83 9.63 -10.86
C LEU A 117 10.20 10.55 -12.04
N LYS A 118 10.38 10.00 -13.24
CA LYS A 118 10.61 10.79 -14.47
C LYS A 118 9.53 11.82 -14.69
N GLU A 119 8.26 11.45 -14.60
CA GLU A 119 7.14 12.38 -14.77
C GLU A 119 7.23 13.55 -13.79
N ARG A 120 7.56 13.26 -12.52
CA ARG A 120 7.64 14.28 -11.48
C ARG A 120 8.81 15.23 -11.70
N ILE A 121 9.96 14.69 -12.04
CA ILE A 121 11.15 15.50 -12.37
C ILE A 121 10.88 16.34 -13.63
N ASP A 122 10.28 15.77 -14.67
CA ASP A 122 9.99 16.50 -15.91
C ASP A 122 9.07 17.69 -15.67
N LYS A 123 7.99 17.49 -14.89
CA LYS A 123 7.09 18.59 -14.53
C LYS A 123 7.78 19.65 -13.68
N THR A 124 8.65 19.26 -12.74
CA THR A 124 9.42 20.20 -11.93
C THR A 124 10.40 21.00 -12.79
N LEU A 125 11.11 20.35 -13.74
CA LEU A 125 12.03 21.01 -14.65
C LEU A 125 11.38 22.06 -15.53
N VAL A 126 10.13 21.90 -15.90
CA VAL A 126 9.37 22.93 -16.68
C VAL A 126 9.34 24.25 -15.90
N PHE A 127 9.01 24.20 -14.61
CA PHE A 127 8.91 25.40 -13.78
C PHE A 127 10.29 25.96 -13.39
N ILE A 128 11.28 25.11 -13.12
CA ILE A 128 12.66 25.57 -12.89
C ILE A 128 13.24 26.28 -14.12
N ASN A 129 13.00 25.77 -15.31
CA ASN A 129 13.43 26.42 -16.54
C ASN A 129 12.72 27.78 -16.81
N ASN A 130 11.56 28.00 -16.17
CA ASN A 130 10.85 29.28 -16.19
C ASN A 130 11.34 30.27 -15.11
N GLY A 131 12.34 29.89 -14.31
CA GLY A 131 12.95 30.75 -13.29
C GLY A 131 12.43 30.53 -11.87
N ASP A 132 11.53 29.55 -11.64
CA ASP A 132 11.08 29.22 -10.30
C ASP A 132 12.19 28.51 -9.51
N ASN A 133 12.27 28.74 -8.19
CA ASN A 133 13.08 27.95 -7.30
C ASN A 133 12.52 26.54 -7.11
N LEU A 134 13.30 25.63 -6.49
CA LEU A 134 12.92 24.23 -6.36
C LEU A 134 11.58 24.04 -5.63
N GLY A 135 11.36 24.73 -4.51
CA GLY A 135 10.12 24.63 -3.72
C GLY A 135 8.91 25.15 -4.48
N GLN A 136 9.06 26.28 -5.16
CA GLN A 136 7.99 26.85 -6.00
C GLN A 136 7.66 25.92 -7.17
N ALA A 137 8.68 25.41 -7.85
CA ALA A 137 8.55 24.50 -8.98
C ALA A 137 7.79 23.23 -8.59
N LEU A 138 8.17 22.57 -7.49
CA LEU A 138 7.49 21.38 -6.96
C LEU A 138 6.03 21.66 -6.63
N SER A 139 5.76 22.78 -5.95
CA SER A 139 4.39 23.18 -5.61
C SER A 139 3.50 23.39 -6.83
N LYS A 140 4.01 24.03 -7.87
CA LYS A 140 3.27 24.30 -9.12
C LYS A 140 2.96 23.03 -9.92
N THR A 141 3.69 21.92 -9.70
CA THR A 141 3.37 20.65 -10.35
C THR A 141 2.01 20.08 -9.94
N GLY A 142 1.52 20.39 -8.72
CA GLY A 142 0.29 19.87 -8.16
C GLY A 142 0.29 18.36 -7.88
N LEU A 143 1.46 17.72 -7.84
CA LEU A 143 1.60 16.27 -7.65
C LEU A 143 1.82 15.85 -6.19
N ASP A 144 1.93 16.82 -5.27
CA ASP A 144 2.24 16.60 -3.86
C ASP A 144 3.47 15.68 -3.65
N PHE A 145 4.50 15.83 -4.50
CA PHE A 145 5.72 15.02 -4.48
C PHE A 145 6.93 15.88 -4.13
N PRO A 146 7.80 15.45 -3.22
CA PRO A 146 7.81 14.18 -2.51
C PRO A 146 6.73 14.05 -1.43
N ASP A 147 6.45 15.14 -0.70
CA ASP A 147 5.35 15.33 0.26
C ASP A 147 4.97 16.80 0.36
N LYS A 148 3.77 17.11 0.89
CA LYS A 148 3.28 18.50 1.02
C LYS A 148 4.09 19.32 2.03
N GLU A 149 4.46 18.71 3.15
CA GLU A 149 5.23 19.36 4.19
C GLU A 149 6.63 19.70 3.66
N ILE A 150 7.29 18.72 3.05
CA ILE A 150 8.60 18.91 2.41
C ILE A 150 8.57 19.99 1.31
N ILE A 151 7.51 20.04 0.51
CA ILE A 151 7.37 21.12 -0.49
C ILE A 151 7.26 22.48 0.18
N SER A 152 6.55 22.58 1.32
CA SER A 152 6.40 23.82 2.07
C SER A 152 7.73 24.28 2.65
N ASP A 153 8.51 23.36 3.22
CA ASP A 153 9.84 23.64 3.75
C ASP A 153 10.82 24.03 2.65
N LEU A 154 10.80 23.31 1.52
CA LEU A 154 11.62 23.64 0.35
C LEU A 154 11.32 25.03 -0.22
N LYS A 155 10.06 25.51 -0.14
CA LYS A 155 9.74 26.89 -0.54
C LYS A 155 10.49 27.93 0.31
N ILE A 156 10.52 27.69 1.63
CA ILE A 156 11.18 28.58 2.58
C ILE A 156 12.69 28.50 2.39
N TYR A 157 13.24 27.28 2.38
CA TYR A 157 14.69 27.06 2.31
C TYR A 157 15.29 27.45 0.96
N SER A 158 14.53 27.34 -0.13
CA SER A 158 15.00 27.76 -1.46
C SER A 158 15.23 29.28 -1.61
N GLU A 159 14.85 30.08 -0.62
CA GLU A 159 15.04 31.53 -0.56
C GLU A 159 16.24 31.92 0.32
N LEU A 160 16.88 30.96 0.99
CA LEU A 160 18.01 31.19 1.87
C LEU A 160 19.34 31.13 1.10
N ASP A 161 20.30 31.91 1.56
CA ASP A 161 21.67 31.93 0.97
C ASP A 161 22.44 30.61 1.17
N ASN A 162 22.04 29.81 2.20
CA ASN A 162 22.66 28.51 2.53
C ASN A 162 21.72 27.35 2.13
N PHE A 163 21.09 27.44 0.97
CA PHE A 163 20.13 26.44 0.47
C PHE A 163 20.71 25.01 0.43
N GLU A 164 21.99 24.85 0.11
CA GLU A 164 22.64 23.54 -0.02
C GLU A 164 22.69 22.79 1.31
N GLU A 165 23.08 23.47 2.39
CA GLU A 165 23.09 22.91 3.74
C GLU A 165 21.67 22.67 4.26
N ALA A 166 20.75 23.59 4.00
CA ALA A 166 19.35 23.46 4.41
C ALA A 166 18.67 22.27 3.70
N LEU A 167 18.97 22.05 2.42
CA LEU A 167 18.47 20.92 1.65
C LEU A 167 18.96 19.57 2.20
N GLU A 168 20.26 19.52 2.60
CA GLU A 168 20.82 18.32 3.22
C GLU A 168 20.20 18.03 4.59
N ALA A 169 20.07 19.05 5.44
CA ALA A 169 19.43 18.91 6.74
C ALA A 169 17.99 18.40 6.58
N LEU A 170 17.20 19.04 5.70
CA LEU A 170 15.83 18.64 5.42
C LEU A 170 15.74 17.19 4.90
N ALA A 171 16.65 16.77 4.03
CA ALA A 171 16.66 15.42 3.49
C ALA A 171 16.94 14.37 4.58
N ASN A 172 17.82 14.65 5.52
CA ASN A 172 18.15 13.77 6.64
C ASN A 172 17.03 13.74 7.68
N ASP A 173 16.48 14.88 8.05
CA ASP A 173 15.38 14.97 9.00
C ASP A 173 14.13 14.23 8.47
N TRP A 174 13.83 14.40 7.19
CA TRP A 174 12.73 13.67 6.56
C TRP A 174 12.98 12.18 6.44
N LEU A 175 14.24 11.74 6.25
CA LEU A 175 14.56 10.33 6.28
C LEU A 175 14.19 9.70 7.64
N GLU A 176 14.59 10.33 8.74
CA GLU A 176 14.30 9.85 10.10
C GLU A 176 12.79 9.83 10.38
N GLU A 177 12.09 10.91 10.06
CA GLU A 177 10.63 11.01 10.22
C GLU A 177 9.88 9.99 9.38
N SER A 178 10.31 9.80 8.12
CA SER A 178 9.66 8.85 7.20
C SER A 178 9.84 7.41 7.63
N VAL A 179 10.98 7.03 8.20
CA VAL A 179 11.20 5.70 8.79
C VAL A 179 10.19 5.46 9.92
N TYR A 180 10.05 6.42 10.83
CA TYR A 180 9.08 6.34 11.92
C TYR A 180 7.63 6.22 11.41
N LEU A 181 7.23 7.00 10.41
CA LEU A 181 5.89 6.94 9.81
C LEU A 181 5.61 5.60 9.12
N ILE A 182 6.62 5.02 8.47
CA ILE A 182 6.51 3.69 7.83
C ILE A 182 6.32 2.60 8.88
N GLU A 183 7.10 2.63 9.97
CA GLU A 183 6.98 1.68 11.09
C GLU A 183 5.60 1.77 11.74
N GLN A 184 5.10 2.97 11.98
CA GLN A 184 3.78 3.20 12.55
C GLN A 184 2.67 2.66 11.64
N LYS A 185 2.72 2.92 10.34
CA LYS A 185 1.76 2.38 9.36
C LYS A 185 1.85 0.86 9.24
N ALA A 186 3.05 0.29 9.28
CA ALA A 186 3.25 -1.16 9.28
C ALA A 186 2.65 -1.81 10.54
N SER A 187 2.82 -1.18 11.71
CA SER A 187 2.23 -1.64 12.97
C SER A 187 0.70 -1.65 12.92
N ILE A 188 0.08 -0.61 12.38
CA ILE A 188 -1.39 -0.55 12.19
C ILE A 188 -1.87 -1.66 11.25
N LEU A 189 -1.18 -1.87 10.12
CA LEU A 189 -1.51 -2.95 9.19
C LEU A 189 -1.40 -4.33 9.85
N ASN A 190 -0.35 -4.56 10.64
CA ASN A 190 -0.18 -5.80 11.39
C ASN A 190 -1.31 -6.02 12.40
N MET A 191 -1.69 -4.98 13.15
CA MET A 191 -2.81 -5.04 14.10
C MET A 191 -4.14 -5.37 13.39
N VAL A 192 -4.44 -4.72 12.27
CA VAL A 192 -5.64 -5.01 11.46
C VAL A 192 -5.61 -6.44 10.93
N ALA A 193 -4.45 -6.92 10.47
CA ALA A 193 -4.29 -8.29 10.01
C ALA A 193 -4.56 -9.31 11.13
N LEU A 194 -3.99 -9.09 12.32
CA LEU A 194 -4.21 -9.95 13.49
C LEU A 194 -5.67 -9.99 13.92
N LEU A 195 -6.34 -8.83 13.98
CA LEU A 195 -7.77 -8.74 14.31
C LEU A 195 -8.63 -9.44 13.25
N SER A 196 -8.27 -9.32 11.97
CA SER A 196 -8.98 -10.00 10.88
C SER A 196 -8.85 -11.51 10.98
N VAL A 197 -7.65 -12.03 11.26
CA VAL A 197 -7.42 -13.47 11.48
C VAL A 197 -8.19 -13.97 12.69
N GLY A 198 -8.11 -13.25 13.82
CA GLY A 198 -8.86 -13.58 15.03
C GLY A 198 -10.38 -13.60 14.81
N GLY A 199 -10.90 -12.61 14.08
CA GLY A 199 -12.31 -12.52 13.71
C GLY A 199 -12.77 -13.69 12.82
N VAL A 200 -11.96 -14.08 11.84
CA VAL A 200 -12.26 -15.25 10.98
C VAL A 200 -12.27 -16.54 11.79
N ILE A 201 -11.33 -16.73 12.70
CA ILE A 201 -11.29 -17.92 13.57
C ILE A 201 -12.52 -17.96 14.47
N ALA A 202 -12.84 -16.85 15.14
CA ALA A 202 -14.01 -16.77 16.01
C ALA A 202 -15.33 -17.05 15.26
N TRP A 203 -15.47 -16.46 14.05
CA TRP A 203 -16.61 -16.71 13.19
C TRP A 203 -16.72 -18.18 12.76
N ALA A 204 -15.60 -18.81 12.41
CA ALA A 204 -15.58 -20.22 12.02
C ALA A 204 -15.93 -21.15 13.19
N VAL A 205 -15.39 -20.89 14.38
CA VAL A 205 -15.70 -21.66 15.60
C VAL A 205 -17.17 -21.53 15.93
N MET A 206 -17.75 -20.34 15.93
CA MET A 206 -19.19 -20.12 16.14
C MET A 206 -20.05 -20.86 15.12
N GLY A 207 -19.65 -20.83 13.84
CA GLY A 207 -20.35 -21.55 12.79
C GLY A 207 -20.34 -23.07 13.00
N VAL A 208 -19.20 -23.64 13.40
CA VAL A 208 -19.07 -25.07 13.72
C VAL A 208 -19.93 -25.44 14.92
N PHE A 209 -19.96 -24.64 15.99
CA PHE A 209 -20.85 -24.87 17.12
C PHE A 209 -22.31 -24.84 16.73
N GLN A 210 -22.73 -23.89 15.90
CA GLN A 210 -24.11 -23.85 15.37
C GLN A 210 -24.42 -25.06 14.49
N MET A 211 -23.47 -25.57 13.72
CA MET A 211 -23.65 -26.79 12.94
C MET A 211 -23.90 -28.00 13.87
N GLN A 212 -23.10 -28.16 14.92
CA GLN A 212 -23.28 -29.25 15.92
C GLN A 212 -24.62 -29.18 16.63
N ASP A 213 -25.05 -27.98 17.04
CA ASP A 213 -26.32 -27.76 17.71
C ASP A 213 -27.49 -28.12 16.80
N GLN A 214 -27.45 -27.71 15.53
CA GLN A 214 -28.48 -28.03 14.54
C GLN A 214 -28.54 -29.54 14.19
N ILE A 215 -27.38 -30.23 14.17
CA ILE A 215 -27.32 -31.69 14.00
C ILE A 215 -27.97 -32.39 15.21
N THR A 216 -27.57 -32.01 16.42
CA THR A 216 -28.08 -32.62 17.66
C THR A 216 -29.60 -32.40 17.80
N SER A 217 -30.08 -31.20 17.51
CA SER A 217 -31.51 -30.90 17.58
C SER A 217 -32.34 -31.67 16.53
N SER A 218 -31.76 -31.99 15.37
CA SER A 218 -32.42 -32.76 14.33
C SER A 218 -32.46 -34.25 14.59
N MET A 219 -31.52 -34.78 15.40
CA MET A 219 -31.49 -36.21 15.80
C MET A 219 -32.37 -36.52 17.04
N GLY A 220 -32.69 -35.47 17.83
CA GLY A 220 -33.55 -35.60 19.02
C GLY A 220 -35.02 -35.30 18.80
N ALA A 221 -35.44 -35.01 17.58
CA ALA A 221 -36.79 -34.76 17.16
C ALA A 221 -37.31 -35.91 16.30
#